data_c00900b313d077f4303cd90ccc56bd95
#
_entry.id   c00900b313d077f4303cd90ccc56bd95
#
_cell.length_a   1.000
_cell.length_b   1.000
_cell.length_c   1.000
_cell.angle_alpha   90.00
_cell.angle_beta   90.00
_cell.angle_gamma   90.00
#
_symmetry.space_group_name_H-M   'P 1'
#
loop_
_entity.id
_entity.type
_entity.pdbx_description
1 polymer ?
#
loop_
_entity_poly.entity_id
_entity_poly.type
_entity_poly.pdbx_seq_one_letter_code
_entity_poly.pdbx_strand_id
1 'polypeptide(L)'
;MLNIFSKKMVDFAHLSERALLLVILTFGESIISISSYFHHEKNFFFNISSFAIVVGMFLHYAFFYDNVLNHKRGSTGQFYILLHVLFILCLNTITVAFELFIKGEKYFLPSTVLFALALLGFYACLLGMNHYAKPVYQSHGTLIKVCIGLMALYILSEYLYMDNPLRVSEITT
;
A
#
# COMPACT_ATOMS: atom_id res chain seq x y z
N MET A 1 39.52 -6.85 -6.31
CA MET A 1 38.89 -5.99 -7.32
C MET A 1 37.41 -5.93 -7.02
N LEU A 2 36.81 -4.77 -6.82
CA LEU A 2 35.46 -4.39 -6.39
C LEU A 2 35.38 -3.79 -4.97
N ASN A 3 36.15 -2.76 -4.75
CA ASN A 3 35.93 -1.79 -3.67
C ASN A 3 35.27 -0.53 -4.25
N ILE A 4 34.14 -0.70 -4.98
CA ILE A 4 33.47 0.40 -5.70
C ILE A 4 32.41 1.09 -4.83
N PHE A 5 32.02 0.51 -3.71
CA PHE A 5 31.14 1.17 -2.76
C PHE A 5 31.95 1.82 -1.62
N SER A 6 32.59 2.94 -1.94
CA SER A 6 33.02 3.87 -0.92
C SER A 6 31.82 4.12 0.01
N LYS A 7 32.00 3.87 1.31
CA LYS A 7 31.02 4.04 2.39
C LYS A 7 30.74 5.52 2.63
N LYS A 8 30.35 6.24 1.54
CA LYS A 8 30.05 7.65 1.59
C LYS A 8 28.69 7.78 2.30
N MET A 9 28.71 8.34 3.49
CA MET A 9 27.48 8.66 4.21
C MET A 9 26.68 9.63 3.35
N VAL A 10 25.45 9.22 3.01
CA VAL A 10 24.51 10.05 2.26
C VAL A 10 23.77 10.94 3.25
N ASP A 11 23.41 12.14 2.84
CA ASP A 11 22.47 12.96 3.58
C ASP A 11 21.10 12.26 3.59
N PHE A 12 20.83 11.58 4.72
CA PHE A 12 19.65 10.74 4.86
C PHE A 12 18.35 11.56 4.86
N ALA A 13 18.40 12.83 5.30
CA ALA A 13 17.25 13.72 5.27
C ALA A 13 16.82 13.98 3.82
N HIS A 14 17.73 14.41 2.95
CA HIS A 14 17.43 14.63 1.53
C HIS A 14 17.02 13.35 0.80
N LEU A 15 17.61 12.19 1.16
CA LEU A 15 17.22 10.92 0.59
C LEU A 15 15.77 10.56 0.95
N SER A 16 15.40 10.72 2.22
CA SER A 16 14.06 10.40 2.71
C SER A 16 12.99 11.32 2.14
N GLU A 17 13.29 12.61 1.93
CA GLU A 17 12.40 13.55 1.25
C GLU A 17 12.11 13.13 -0.21
N ARG A 18 13.14 12.75 -0.95
CA ARG A 18 12.97 12.27 -2.33
C ARG A 18 12.15 10.98 -2.40
N ALA A 19 12.40 10.06 -1.48
CA ALA A 19 11.62 8.83 -1.38
C ALA A 19 10.15 9.12 -1.04
N LEU A 20 9.88 10.07 -0.14
CA LEU A 20 8.53 10.53 0.17
C LEU A 20 7.81 11.08 -1.07
N LEU A 21 8.47 11.95 -1.85
CA LEU A 21 7.88 12.52 -3.07
C LEU A 21 7.48 11.42 -4.07
N LEU A 22 8.33 10.41 -4.24
CA LEU A 22 8.04 9.28 -5.11
C LEU A 22 6.83 8.46 -4.61
N VAL A 23 6.74 8.24 -3.32
CA VAL A 23 5.61 7.54 -2.69
C VAL A 23 4.31 8.34 -2.85
N ILE A 24 4.34 9.67 -2.63
CA ILE A 24 3.17 10.54 -2.83
C ILE A 24 2.68 10.46 -4.28
N LEU A 25 3.61 10.47 -5.26
CA LEU A 25 3.27 10.33 -6.67
C LEU A 25 2.56 9.00 -6.94
N THR A 26 3.09 7.89 -6.42
CA THR A 26 2.50 6.55 -6.60
C THR A 26 1.13 6.43 -5.96
N PHE A 27 0.92 6.99 -4.76
CA PHE A 27 -0.41 7.04 -4.15
C PHE A 27 -1.37 7.90 -4.99
N GLY A 28 -0.91 9.02 -5.55
CA GLY A 28 -1.68 9.86 -6.47
C GLY A 28 -2.15 9.10 -7.69
N GLU A 29 -1.27 8.31 -8.32
CA GLU A 29 -1.61 7.43 -9.45
C GLU A 29 -2.66 6.37 -9.06
N SER A 30 -2.52 5.76 -7.87
CA SER A 30 -3.49 4.79 -7.36
C SER A 30 -4.87 5.43 -7.16
N ILE A 31 -4.94 6.64 -6.60
CA ILE A 31 -6.19 7.39 -6.41
C ILE A 31 -6.85 7.73 -7.75
N ILE A 32 -6.07 8.17 -8.74
CA ILE A 32 -6.57 8.48 -10.08
C ILE A 32 -7.14 7.21 -10.74
N SER A 33 -6.44 6.09 -10.64
CA SER A 33 -6.90 4.81 -11.17
C SER A 33 -8.22 4.37 -10.54
N ILE A 34 -8.36 4.46 -9.22
CA ILE A 34 -9.59 4.12 -8.49
C ILE A 34 -10.72 5.09 -8.85
N SER A 35 -10.44 6.37 -9.07
CA SER A 35 -11.46 7.37 -9.41
C SER A 35 -12.17 7.06 -10.71
N SER A 36 -11.50 6.39 -11.66
CA SER A 36 -12.12 5.96 -12.92
C SER A 36 -13.25 4.96 -12.72
N TYR A 37 -13.26 4.22 -11.62
CA TYR A 37 -14.27 3.20 -11.32
C TYR A 37 -15.59 3.78 -10.78
N PHE A 38 -15.59 5.03 -10.30
CA PHE A 38 -16.78 5.69 -9.77
C PHE A 38 -17.85 6.00 -10.84
N HIS A 39 -17.50 5.89 -12.12
CA HIS A 39 -18.47 6.06 -13.22
C HIS A 39 -19.47 4.89 -13.34
N HIS A 40 -19.21 3.76 -12.66
CA HIS A 40 -20.10 2.62 -12.61
C HIS A 40 -20.90 2.61 -11.32
N GLU A 41 -22.16 3.09 -11.35
CA GLU A 41 -23.06 3.20 -10.18
C GLU A 41 -23.24 1.88 -9.41
N LYS A 42 -23.09 0.75 -10.08
CA LYS A 42 -23.32 -0.59 -9.50
C LYS A 42 -22.36 -1.00 -8.38
N ASN A 43 -21.22 -0.30 -8.22
CA ASN A 43 -20.12 -0.71 -7.33
C ASN A 43 -19.72 0.35 -6.30
N PHE A 44 -20.65 1.23 -5.94
CA PHE A 44 -20.37 2.40 -5.09
C PHE A 44 -19.67 2.06 -3.77
N PHE A 45 -20.14 1.01 -3.06
CA PHE A 45 -19.52 0.60 -1.78
C PHE A 45 -18.08 0.09 -1.97
N PHE A 46 -17.85 -0.73 -3.00
CA PHE A 46 -16.50 -1.22 -3.32
C PHE A 46 -15.56 -0.08 -3.67
N ASN A 47 -16.02 0.87 -4.49
CA ASN A 47 -15.20 2.03 -4.89
C ASN A 47 -14.82 2.90 -3.69
N ILE A 48 -15.76 3.20 -2.78
CA ILE A 48 -15.47 3.93 -1.54
C ILE A 48 -14.51 3.14 -0.65
N SER A 49 -14.70 1.82 -0.50
CA SER A 49 -13.82 0.99 0.32
C SER A 49 -12.39 0.95 -0.24
N SER A 50 -12.24 0.78 -1.54
CA SER A 50 -10.94 0.80 -2.22
C SER A 50 -10.21 2.13 -2.03
N PHE A 51 -10.95 3.23 -2.19
CA PHE A 51 -10.42 4.58 -1.93
C PHE A 51 -10.01 4.74 -0.46
N ALA A 52 -10.86 4.32 0.48
CA ALA A 52 -10.58 4.42 1.92
C ALA A 52 -9.36 3.58 2.32
N ILE A 53 -9.17 2.39 1.72
CA ILE A 53 -7.99 1.54 1.94
C ILE A 53 -6.72 2.27 1.50
N VAL A 54 -6.69 2.81 0.28
CA VAL A 54 -5.50 3.50 -0.25
C VAL A 54 -5.20 4.76 0.55
N VAL A 55 -6.21 5.55 0.90
CA VAL A 55 -6.04 6.73 1.77
C VAL A 55 -5.55 6.32 3.16
N GLY A 56 -6.09 5.25 3.75
CA GLY A 56 -5.65 4.73 5.04
C GLY A 56 -4.18 4.28 5.02
N MET A 57 -3.75 3.61 3.95
CA MET A 57 -2.36 3.22 3.75
C MET A 57 -1.44 4.44 3.61
N PHE A 58 -1.86 5.45 2.84
CA PHE A 58 -1.13 6.71 2.70
C PHE A 58 -0.97 7.42 4.05
N LEU A 59 -2.04 7.59 4.81
CA LEU A 59 -2.01 8.23 6.13
C LEU A 59 -1.09 7.48 7.10
N HIS A 60 -1.09 6.14 7.03
CA HIS A 60 -0.20 5.34 7.85
C HIS A 60 1.27 5.54 7.46
N TYR A 61 1.58 5.57 6.17
CA TYR A 61 2.94 5.88 5.69
C TYR A 61 3.37 7.30 6.07
N ALA A 62 2.50 8.29 5.88
CA ALA A 62 2.76 9.69 6.23
C ALA A 62 3.02 9.84 7.74
N PHE A 63 2.19 9.22 8.57
CA PHE A 63 2.42 9.18 10.02
C PHE A 63 3.77 8.57 10.38
N PHE A 64 4.13 7.44 9.74
CA PHE A 64 5.42 6.80 9.93
C PHE A 64 6.57 7.73 9.54
N TYR A 65 6.48 8.38 8.40
CA TYR A 65 7.49 9.31 7.90
C TYR A 65 7.71 10.49 8.86
N ASP A 66 6.64 11.15 9.28
CA ASP A 66 6.74 12.38 10.10
C ASP A 66 7.12 12.09 11.55
N ASN A 67 6.55 11.06 12.15
CA ASN A 67 6.66 10.85 13.60
C ASN A 67 7.70 9.80 13.96
N VAL A 68 7.80 8.73 13.19
CA VAL A 68 8.58 7.54 13.56
C VAL A 68 9.99 7.59 12.98
N LEU A 69 10.17 8.04 11.74
CA LEU A 69 11.44 8.05 11.04
C LEU A 69 12.45 9.01 11.68
N ASN A 70 13.70 8.55 11.83
CA ASN A 70 14.81 9.38 12.31
C ASN A 70 15.61 9.95 11.14
N HIS A 71 15.25 11.14 10.68
CA HIS A 71 15.91 11.83 9.55
C HIS A 71 17.39 12.18 9.79
N LYS A 72 17.83 12.19 11.04
CA LYS A 72 19.22 12.55 11.42
C LYS A 72 20.16 11.33 11.50
N ARG A 73 19.66 10.15 11.17
CA ARG A 73 20.47 8.92 11.26
C ARG A 73 21.52 8.88 10.16
N GLY A 74 22.79 8.71 10.54
CA GLY A 74 23.86 8.41 9.58
C GLY A 74 23.66 7.03 8.96
N SER A 75 23.49 6.96 7.64
CA SER A 75 23.25 5.73 6.89
C SER A 75 23.77 5.83 5.47
N THR A 76 24.07 4.68 4.85
CA THR A 76 24.35 4.59 3.40
C THR A 76 23.08 4.74 2.55
N GLY A 77 21.90 4.63 3.16
CA GLY A 77 20.60 4.77 2.50
C GLY A 77 20.22 3.65 1.53
N GLN A 78 21.11 2.73 1.18
CA GLN A 78 20.85 1.69 0.17
C GLN A 78 19.70 0.79 0.53
N PHE A 79 19.65 0.30 1.78
CA PHE A 79 18.57 -0.54 2.26
C PHE A 79 17.24 0.23 2.30
N TYR A 80 17.28 1.52 2.65
CA TYR A 80 16.11 2.38 2.66
C TYR A 80 15.51 2.54 1.25
N ILE A 81 16.37 2.77 0.23
CA ILE A 81 15.93 2.86 -1.18
C ILE A 81 15.34 1.54 -1.64
N LEU A 82 15.99 0.41 -1.33
CA LEU A 82 15.49 -0.92 -1.70
C LEU A 82 14.08 -1.16 -1.14
N LEU A 83 13.85 -0.83 0.14
CA LEU A 83 12.53 -0.95 0.76
C LEU A 83 11.48 -0.06 0.06
N HIS A 84 11.86 1.15 -0.40
CA HIS A 84 10.93 2.03 -1.13
C HIS A 84 10.59 1.50 -2.53
N VAL A 85 11.54 0.90 -3.22
CA VAL A 85 11.26 0.24 -4.52
C VAL A 85 10.26 -0.89 -4.33
N LEU A 86 10.46 -1.77 -3.34
CA LEU A 86 9.52 -2.84 -3.02
C LEU A 86 8.15 -2.30 -2.57
N PHE A 87 8.15 -1.22 -1.79
CA PHE A 87 6.95 -0.54 -1.34
C PHE A 87 6.09 -0.04 -2.51
N ILE A 88 6.71 0.61 -3.50
CA ILE A 88 6.06 1.09 -4.72
C ILE A 88 5.51 -0.07 -5.54
N LEU A 89 6.26 -1.17 -5.67
CA LEU A 89 5.78 -2.38 -6.35
C LEU A 89 4.53 -2.93 -5.66
N CYS A 90 4.51 -2.97 -4.33
CA CYS A 90 3.32 -3.41 -3.57
C CYS A 90 2.12 -2.50 -3.80
N LEU A 91 2.30 -1.17 -3.80
CA LEU A 91 1.22 -0.21 -4.09
C LEU A 91 0.63 -0.42 -5.48
N ASN A 92 1.47 -0.54 -6.50
CA ASN A 92 1.02 -0.79 -7.87
C ASN A 92 0.28 -2.13 -7.98
N THR A 93 0.75 -3.16 -7.27
CA THR A 93 0.07 -4.47 -7.25
C THR A 93 -1.30 -4.39 -6.59
N ILE A 94 -1.48 -3.57 -5.55
CA ILE A 94 -2.77 -3.32 -4.91
C ILE A 94 -3.75 -2.66 -5.91
N THR A 95 -3.29 -1.66 -6.66
CA THR A 95 -4.10 -1.01 -7.70
C THR A 95 -4.54 -2.00 -8.78
N VAL A 96 -3.63 -2.87 -9.22
CA VAL A 96 -3.93 -3.95 -10.18
C VAL A 96 -4.94 -4.95 -9.60
N ALA A 97 -4.83 -5.28 -8.31
CA ALA A 97 -5.79 -6.18 -7.66
C ALA A 97 -7.21 -5.60 -7.66
N PHE A 98 -7.38 -4.29 -7.38
CA PHE A 98 -8.68 -3.63 -7.50
C PHE A 98 -9.21 -3.65 -8.94
N GLU A 99 -8.36 -3.42 -9.93
CA GLU A 99 -8.75 -3.46 -11.34
C GLU A 99 -9.20 -4.87 -11.76
N LEU A 100 -8.48 -5.91 -11.34
CA LEU A 100 -8.86 -7.29 -11.63
C LEU A 100 -10.18 -7.66 -10.99
N PHE A 101 -10.44 -7.22 -9.77
CA PHE A 101 -11.69 -7.50 -9.07
C PHE A 101 -12.91 -6.94 -9.85
N ILE A 102 -12.80 -5.71 -10.37
CA ILE A 102 -13.87 -5.07 -11.13
C ILE A 102 -14.15 -5.78 -12.47
N LYS A 103 -13.15 -6.45 -13.06
CA LYS A 103 -13.28 -7.20 -14.32
C LYS A 103 -14.19 -8.43 -14.23
N GLY A 104 -14.59 -8.84 -13.03
CA GLY A 104 -15.61 -9.86 -12.81
C GLY A 104 -15.19 -11.07 -11.99
N GLU A 105 -16.16 -11.96 -11.73
CA GLU A 105 -16.01 -13.11 -10.81
C GLU A 105 -14.87 -14.06 -11.12
N LYS A 106 -14.53 -14.23 -12.38
CA LYS A 106 -13.39 -15.06 -12.80
C LYS A 106 -12.07 -14.63 -12.14
N TYR A 107 -11.96 -13.35 -11.81
CA TYR A 107 -10.74 -12.78 -11.24
C TYR A 107 -10.82 -12.57 -9.72
N PHE A 108 -11.91 -13.00 -9.08
CA PHE A 108 -12.11 -12.84 -7.64
C PHE A 108 -10.96 -13.43 -6.82
N LEU A 109 -10.69 -14.72 -6.97
CA LEU A 109 -9.63 -15.39 -6.23
C LEU A 109 -8.23 -14.82 -6.54
N PRO A 110 -7.85 -14.59 -7.81
CA PRO A 110 -6.56 -13.94 -8.12
C PRO A 110 -6.44 -12.54 -7.54
N SER A 111 -7.48 -11.71 -7.58
CA SER A 111 -7.45 -10.36 -7.03
C SER A 111 -7.27 -10.35 -5.51
N THR A 112 -8.00 -11.21 -4.79
CA THR A 112 -7.88 -11.35 -3.34
C THR A 112 -6.47 -11.79 -2.92
N VAL A 113 -5.91 -12.79 -3.60
CA VAL A 113 -4.55 -13.27 -3.31
C VAL A 113 -3.50 -12.18 -3.60
N LEU A 114 -3.61 -11.50 -4.75
CA LEU A 114 -2.70 -10.40 -5.10
C LEU A 114 -2.78 -9.27 -4.08
N PHE A 115 -4.00 -8.87 -3.69
CA PHE A 115 -4.19 -7.84 -2.68
C PHE A 115 -3.57 -8.24 -1.35
N ALA A 116 -3.83 -9.46 -0.88
CA ALA A 116 -3.29 -9.95 0.39
C ALA A 116 -1.76 -9.96 0.40
N LEU A 117 -1.13 -10.50 -0.66
CA LEU A 117 0.33 -10.54 -0.79
C LEU A 117 0.93 -9.14 -0.87
N ALA A 118 0.33 -8.25 -1.65
CA ALA A 118 0.81 -6.88 -1.81
C ALA A 118 0.66 -6.07 -0.52
N LEU A 119 -0.45 -6.24 0.21
CA LEU A 119 -0.65 -5.59 1.51
C LEU A 119 0.34 -6.11 2.56
N LEU A 120 0.57 -7.41 2.63
CA LEU A 120 1.60 -7.99 3.50
C LEU A 120 3.00 -7.45 3.13
N GLY A 121 3.33 -7.39 1.84
CA GLY A 121 4.58 -6.81 1.36
C GLY A 121 4.74 -5.33 1.74
N PHE A 122 3.68 -4.53 1.59
CA PHE A 122 3.67 -3.13 2.00
C PHE A 122 3.99 -2.97 3.49
N TYR A 123 3.32 -3.73 4.36
CA TYR A 123 3.58 -3.66 5.80
C TYR A 123 4.91 -4.29 6.20
N ALA A 124 5.39 -5.31 5.49
CA ALA A 124 6.74 -5.83 5.67
C ALA A 124 7.82 -4.78 5.35
N CYS A 125 7.62 -3.98 4.29
CA CYS A 125 8.49 -2.84 3.98
C CYS A 125 8.46 -1.79 5.10
N LEU A 126 7.29 -1.42 5.64
CA LEU A 126 7.18 -0.50 6.78
C LEU A 126 7.89 -1.06 8.02
N LEU A 127 7.75 -2.35 8.30
CA LEU A 127 8.48 -3.02 9.39
C LEU A 127 9.99 -2.99 9.14
N GLY A 128 10.45 -3.19 7.90
CA GLY A 128 11.85 -3.04 7.52
C GLY A 128 12.36 -1.62 7.72
N MET A 129 11.54 -0.61 7.37
CA MET A 129 11.86 0.81 7.60
C MET A 129 11.91 1.18 9.08
N ASN A 130 11.28 0.40 9.96
CA ASN A 130 11.37 0.60 11.42
C ASN A 130 12.81 0.47 11.95
N HIS A 131 13.71 -0.14 11.18
CA HIS A 131 15.14 -0.09 11.46
C HIS A 131 15.67 1.35 11.55
N TYR A 132 15.06 2.30 10.82
CA TYR A 132 15.40 3.72 10.81
C TYR A 132 14.54 4.55 11.77
N ALA A 133 13.71 3.92 12.59
CA ALA A 133 12.83 4.58 13.54
C ALA A 133 13.61 5.21 14.72
N LYS A 134 13.00 6.24 15.31
CA LYS A 134 13.43 6.77 16.61
C LYS A 134 13.28 5.70 17.68
N PRO A 135 14.16 5.63 18.69
CA PRO A 135 14.13 4.58 19.72
C PRO A 135 12.79 4.48 20.48
N VAL A 136 12.08 5.59 20.62
CA VAL A 136 10.78 5.68 21.33
C VAL A 136 9.66 4.95 20.58
N TYR A 137 9.75 4.79 19.25
CA TYR A 137 8.67 4.26 18.40
C TYR A 137 8.94 2.85 17.85
N GLN A 138 9.92 2.13 18.34
CA GLN A 138 10.22 0.76 17.88
C GLN A 138 9.14 -0.26 18.29
N SER A 139 7.86 0.10 18.14
CA SER A 139 6.72 -0.77 18.44
C SER A 139 6.11 -1.34 17.16
N HIS A 140 6.18 -2.65 17.00
CA HIS A 140 5.65 -3.38 15.85
C HIS A 140 4.13 -3.61 15.90
N GLY A 141 3.54 -3.53 17.11
CA GLY A 141 2.14 -3.93 17.34
C GLY A 141 1.11 -3.08 16.59
N THR A 142 1.34 -1.78 16.45
CA THR A 142 0.41 -0.87 15.75
C THR A 142 0.35 -1.16 14.26
N LEU A 143 1.50 -1.39 13.62
CA LEU A 143 1.58 -1.73 12.18
C LEU A 143 0.78 -3.00 11.86
N ILE A 144 0.93 -4.04 12.69
CA ILE A 144 0.21 -5.31 12.51
C ILE A 144 -1.30 -5.12 12.66
N LYS A 145 -1.76 -4.36 13.67
CA LYS A 145 -3.20 -4.09 13.88
C LYS A 145 -3.82 -3.36 12.69
N VAL A 146 -3.13 -2.36 12.13
CA VAL A 146 -3.62 -1.62 10.96
C VAL A 146 -3.65 -2.52 9.72
N CYS A 147 -2.63 -3.35 9.52
CA CYS A 147 -2.62 -4.33 8.42
C CYS A 147 -3.84 -5.26 8.50
N ILE A 148 -4.10 -5.84 9.66
CA ILE A 148 -5.27 -6.73 9.89
C ILE A 148 -6.59 -5.96 9.64
N GLY A 149 -6.70 -4.72 10.12
CA GLY A 149 -7.88 -3.88 9.92
C GLY A 149 -8.17 -3.61 8.43
N LEU A 150 -7.15 -3.28 7.65
CA LEU A 150 -7.29 -3.04 6.21
C LEU A 150 -7.62 -4.33 5.43
N MET A 151 -7.03 -5.47 5.84
CA MET A 151 -7.41 -6.77 5.28
C MET A 151 -8.87 -7.11 5.54
N ALA A 152 -9.34 -6.91 6.79
CA ALA A 152 -10.73 -7.15 7.16
C ALA A 152 -11.69 -6.23 6.36
N LEU A 153 -11.34 -4.95 6.18
CA LEU A 153 -12.12 -4.01 5.39
C LEU A 153 -12.22 -4.45 3.93
N TYR A 154 -11.12 -4.91 3.34
CA TYR A 154 -11.11 -5.40 1.96
C TYR A 154 -12.00 -6.63 1.79
N ILE A 155 -11.82 -7.66 2.64
CA ILE A 155 -12.63 -8.89 2.60
C ILE A 155 -14.12 -8.57 2.79
N LEU A 156 -14.45 -7.66 3.71
CA LEU A 156 -15.82 -7.21 3.91
C LEU A 156 -16.39 -6.52 2.67
N SER A 157 -15.58 -5.68 2.01
CA SER A 157 -16.02 -4.99 0.79
C SER A 157 -16.26 -5.97 -0.36
N GLU A 158 -15.44 -7.00 -0.50
CA GLU A 158 -15.65 -8.07 -1.49
C GLU A 158 -16.92 -8.87 -1.19
N TYR A 159 -17.14 -9.25 0.07
CA TYR A 159 -18.32 -10.00 0.49
C TYR A 159 -19.62 -9.24 0.19
N LEU A 160 -19.68 -7.97 0.59
CA LEU A 160 -20.85 -7.12 0.34
C LEU A 160 -21.08 -6.84 -1.17
N TYR A 161 -20.01 -6.86 -1.95
CA TYR A 161 -20.11 -6.74 -3.40
C TYR A 161 -20.72 -8.00 -4.04
N MET A 162 -20.38 -9.20 -3.56
CA MET A 162 -20.89 -10.47 -4.07
C MET A 162 -22.34 -10.74 -3.65
N ASP A 163 -22.74 -10.30 -2.46
CA ASP A 163 -24.09 -10.55 -1.89
C ASP A 163 -25.14 -9.56 -2.43
N ASN A 164 -24.79 -8.74 -3.43
CA ASN A 164 -25.67 -7.73 -3.99
C ASN A 164 -26.71 -8.40 -4.94
N PRO A 165 -28.03 -8.43 -4.61
CA PRO A 165 -29.04 -9.20 -5.31
C PRO A 165 -29.23 -8.78 -6.79
N LEU A 166 -28.74 -7.62 -7.19
CA LEU A 166 -28.77 -7.13 -8.57
C LEU A 166 -27.91 -7.94 -9.54
N ARG A 167 -26.89 -8.69 -9.04
CA ARG A 167 -26.06 -9.56 -9.87
C ARG A 167 -26.70 -10.92 -10.19
N VAL A 168 -27.50 -11.42 -9.28
CA VAL A 168 -28.17 -12.74 -9.49
C VAL A 168 -29.09 -12.70 -10.68
N SER A 169 -29.65 -11.52 -11.06
CA SER A 169 -30.52 -11.36 -12.20
C SER A 169 -29.81 -11.30 -13.57
N GLU A 170 -28.51 -11.03 -13.62
CA GLU A 170 -27.75 -10.97 -14.89
C GLU A 170 -27.20 -12.35 -15.33
N ILE A 171 -27.16 -13.34 -14.41
CA ILE A 171 -26.67 -14.71 -14.70
C ILE A 171 -27.80 -15.59 -15.27
N THR A 172 -29.04 -15.14 -15.15
CA THR A 172 -30.25 -15.90 -15.59
C THR A 172 -30.83 -15.41 -16.91
N THR A 173 -30.17 -14.49 -17.59
CA THR A 173 -30.53 -14.05 -18.95
C THR A 173 -29.41 -14.34 -19.93
#